data_f36f5b9e7fa76e7cf3e4975c0441ed02
#
_entry.id   f36f5b9e7fa76e7cf3e4975c0441ed02
#
_cell.length_a   1.000
_cell.length_b   1.000
_cell.length_c   1.000
_cell.angle_alpha   90.00
_cell.angle_beta   90.00
_cell.angle_gamma   90.00
#
_symmetry.space_group_name_H-M   'P 1'
#
loop_
_entity.id
_entity.type
_entity.pdbx_description
1 polymer ?
#
loop_
_entity_poly.entity_id
_entity_poly.type
_entity_poly.pdbx_seq_one_letter_code
_entity_poly.pdbx_strand_id
1 'polypeptide(L)'
;MITSHDIVMIGGGGAGLRAAIAIAETNPSLSVAVVSKVYPMRSHTVAAEGGAAAVIKDNDSLENHINDTISGGDWMCDQDAVELFVKEAPRELIQMEH
;
A
#
# COMPACT_ATOMS: atom_id res chain seq x y z
N MET A 1 18.89 -25.46 -3.97
CA MET A 1 18.49 -24.94 -5.29
C MET A 1 18.69 -23.43 -5.29
N ILE A 2 19.33 -22.92 -6.32
CA ILE A 2 19.54 -21.47 -6.50
C ILE A 2 18.67 -21.04 -7.68
N THR A 3 17.87 -20.00 -7.50
CA THR A 3 17.11 -19.35 -8.58
C THR A 3 17.60 -17.91 -8.75
N SER A 4 17.49 -17.39 -9.98
CA SER A 4 17.92 -16.04 -10.31
C SER A 4 16.73 -15.25 -10.88
N HIS A 5 16.54 -14.05 -10.41
CA HIS A 5 15.49 -13.14 -10.85
C HIS A 5 16.04 -11.73 -11.00
N ASP A 6 15.42 -10.94 -11.87
CA ASP A 6 15.82 -9.54 -12.06
C ASP A 6 15.51 -8.69 -10.82
N ILE A 7 14.38 -8.98 -10.17
CA ILE A 7 13.94 -8.28 -8.95
C ILE A 7 13.49 -9.29 -7.92
N VAL A 8 13.93 -9.11 -6.68
CA VAL A 8 13.48 -9.90 -5.53
C VAL A 8 12.78 -8.98 -4.54
N MET A 9 11.54 -9.28 -4.24
CA MET A 9 10.72 -8.57 -3.28
C MET A 9 10.66 -9.35 -1.96
N ILE A 10 11.04 -8.73 -0.86
CA ILE A 10 10.99 -9.33 0.47
C ILE A 10 9.71 -8.89 1.16
N GLY A 11 8.77 -9.80 1.28
CA GLY A 11 7.48 -9.59 1.91
C GLY A 11 6.31 -9.74 0.93
N GLY A 12 5.35 -10.61 1.26
CA GLY A 12 4.15 -10.89 0.48
C GLY A 12 2.88 -10.23 1.04
N GLY A 13 3.00 -9.14 1.77
CA GLY A 13 1.87 -8.31 2.19
C GLY A 13 1.42 -7.32 1.12
N GLY A 14 0.52 -6.40 1.46
CA GLY A 14 -0.03 -5.43 0.52
C GLY A 14 1.01 -4.59 -0.19
N ALA A 15 2.02 -4.10 0.52
CA ALA A 15 3.09 -3.29 -0.06
C ALA A 15 3.93 -4.08 -1.08
N GLY A 16 4.33 -5.31 -0.75
CA GLY A 16 5.11 -6.16 -1.65
C GLY A 16 4.34 -6.56 -2.89
N LEU A 17 3.08 -6.94 -2.75
CA LEU A 17 2.21 -7.31 -3.87
C LEU A 17 1.90 -6.10 -4.76
N ARG A 18 1.65 -4.93 -4.17
CA ARG A 18 1.43 -3.69 -4.94
C ARG A 18 2.67 -3.30 -5.74
N ALA A 19 3.85 -3.42 -5.16
CA ALA A 19 5.11 -3.18 -5.87
C ALA A 19 5.32 -4.19 -7.02
N ALA A 20 5.01 -5.48 -6.81
CA ALA A 20 5.10 -6.48 -7.86
C ALA A 20 4.16 -6.17 -9.04
N ILE A 21 2.95 -5.72 -8.76
CA ILE A 21 1.99 -5.27 -9.80
C ILE A 21 2.57 -4.09 -10.58
N ALA A 22 3.10 -3.07 -9.90
CA ALA A 22 3.68 -1.89 -10.53
C ALA A 22 4.87 -2.25 -11.45
N ILE A 23 5.71 -3.20 -11.02
CA ILE A 23 6.81 -3.69 -11.85
C ILE A 23 6.28 -4.39 -13.11
N ALA A 24 5.30 -5.27 -12.97
CA ALA A 24 4.71 -6.00 -14.09
C ALA A 24 4.03 -5.06 -15.10
N GLU A 25 3.38 -4.00 -14.63
CA GLU A 25 2.78 -2.98 -15.48
C GLU A 25 3.82 -2.13 -16.21
N THR A 26 4.93 -1.79 -15.51
CA THR A 26 5.99 -0.93 -16.06
C THR A 26 6.87 -1.67 -17.06
N ASN A 27 7.26 -2.90 -16.74
CA ASN A 27 8.09 -3.73 -17.62
C ASN A 27 7.80 -5.23 -17.43
N PRO A 28 6.86 -5.79 -18.20
CA PRO A 28 6.44 -7.18 -18.08
C PRO A 28 7.52 -8.19 -18.47
N SER A 29 8.65 -7.76 -19.05
CA SER A 29 9.76 -8.65 -19.38
C SER A 29 10.67 -9.01 -18.21
N LEU A 30 10.56 -8.27 -17.09
CA LEU A 30 11.34 -8.54 -15.89
C LEU A 30 10.79 -9.74 -15.12
N SER A 31 11.69 -10.62 -14.69
CA SER A 31 11.33 -11.71 -13.78
C SER A 31 11.33 -11.20 -12.34
N VAL A 32 10.22 -11.43 -11.64
CA VAL A 32 10.03 -10.98 -10.26
C VAL A 32 9.80 -12.17 -9.36
N ALA A 33 10.56 -12.25 -8.26
CA ALA A 33 10.30 -13.19 -7.18
C ALA A 33 9.78 -12.43 -5.94
N VAL A 34 8.71 -12.93 -5.36
CA VAL A 34 8.21 -12.46 -4.06
C VAL A 34 8.54 -13.51 -3.02
N VAL A 35 9.39 -13.15 -2.07
CA VAL A 35 9.82 -14.02 -0.98
C VAL A 35 9.06 -13.64 0.28
N SER A 36 8.33 -14.58 0.85
CA SER A 36 7.52 -14.34 2.03
C SER A 36 7.74 -15.42 3.09
N LYS A 37 7.75 -15.03 4.37
CA LYS A 37 7.82 -15.95 5.50
C LYS A 37 6.58 -16.83 5.61
N VAL A 38 5.43 -16.26 5.26
CA VAL A 38 4.12 -16.93 5.30
C VAL A 38 3.44 -16.79 3.95
N TYR A 39 2.48 -17.66 3.70
CA TYR A 39 1.64 -17.54 2.51
C TYR A 39 0.96 -16.15 2.47
N PRO A 40 0.89 -15.46 1.32
CA PRO A 40 0.37 -14.08 1.24
C PRO A 40 -1.02 -13.90 1.84
N MET A 41 -1.89 -14.92 1.74
CA MET A 41 -3.23 -14.92 2.36
C MET A 41 -3.21 -14.89 3.90
N ARG A 42 -2.05 -15.04 4.51
CA ARG A 42 -1.85 -14.94 5.97
C ARG A 42 -1.13 -13.65 6.37
N SER A 43 -0.99 -12.70 5.47
CA SER A 43 -0.41 -11.40 5.76
C SER A 43 -1.30 -10.55 6.67
N HIS A 44 -0.72 -9.57 7.34
CA HIS A 44 -1.50 -8.60 8.13
C HIS A 44 -2.47 -7.79 7.27
N THR A 45 -2.13 -7.53 6.02
CA THR A 45 -3.03 -6.85 5.08
C THR A 45 -4.33 -7.64 4.86
N VAL A 46 -4.23 -8.96 4.69
CA VAL A 46 -5.41 -9.82 4.56
C VAL A 46 -6.17 -9.98 5.89
N ALA A 47 -5.44 -9.97 7.02
CA ALA A 47 -6.03 -10.06 8.35
C ALA A 47 -6.74 -8.77 8.80
N ALA A 48 -6.52 -7.64 8.13
CA ALA A 48 -7.16 -6.38 8.46
C ALA A 48 -8.66 -6.44 8.19
N GLU A 49 -9.46 -6.04 9.17
CA GLU A 49 -10.94 -6.09 9.10
C GLU A 49 -11.58 -4.69 9.01
N GLY A 50 -10.82 -3.64 9.35
CA GLY A 50 -11.33 -2.27 9.43
C GLY A 50 -11.50 -1.56 8.08
N GLY A 51 -10.98 -2.10 7.03
CA GLY A 51 -10.99 -1.47 5.72
C GLY A 51 -9.98 -0.32 5.59
N ALA A 52 -10.23 0.56 4.64
CA ALA A 52 -9.40 1.72 4.36
C ALA A 52 -10.26 2.98 4.22
N ALA A 53 -9.73 4.12 4.65
CA ALA A 53 -10.36 5.41 4.50
C ALA A 53 -9.62 6.27 3.48
N ALA A 54 -10.38 6.96 2.64
CA ALA A 54 -9.86 7.93 1.67
C ALA A 54 -10.88 9.04 1.43
N VAL A 55 -10.40 10.20 1.04
CA VAL A 55 -11.26 11.33 0.68
C VAL A 55 -11.82 11.11 -0.73
N ILE A 56 -13.10 10.75 -0.82
CA ILE A 56 -13.78 10.46 -2.09
C ILE A 56 -14.91 11.47 -2.35
N LYS A 57 -15.57 11.97 -1.30
CA LYS A 57 -16.73 12.84 -1.42
C LYS A 57 -16.35 14.32 -1.41
N ASP A 58 -17.12 15.15 -2.11
CA ASP A 58 -16.90 16.59 -2.23
C ASP A 58 -17.07 17.36 -0.91
N ASN A 59 -17.77 16.77 0.08
CA ASN A 59 -17.97 17.37 1.40
C ASN A 59 -16.84 17.04 2.40
N ASP A 60 -15.80 16.36 1.97
CA ASP A 60 -14.61 16.05 2.74
C ASP A 60 -13.38 16.75 2.16
N SER A 61 -12.26 16.73 2.86
CA SER A 61 -11.02 17.34 2.39
C SER A 61 -9.78 16.52 2.80
N LEU A 62 -8.75 16.60 1.96
CA LEU A 62 -7.44 16.00 2.27
C LEU A 62 -6.87 16.58 3.56
N GLU A 63 -7.04 17.88 3.78
CA GLU A 63 -6.56 18.57 4.98
C GLU A 63 -7.22 18.02 6.25
N ASN A 64 -8.55 17.82 6.24
CA ASN A 64 -9.25 17.19 7.36
C ASN A 64 -8.73 15.79 7.64
N HIS A 65 -8.55 14.98 6.59
CA HIS A 65 -8.02 13.61 6.75
C HIS A 65 -6.60 13.61 7.30
N ILE A 66 -5.72 14.51 6.85
CA ILE A 66 -4.37 14.68 7.39
C ILE A 66 -4.42 15.04 8.88
N ASN A 67 -5.20 16.05 9.23
CA ASN A 67 -5.34 16.51 10.62
C ASN A 67 -5.90 15.43 11.54
N ASP A 68 -6.92 14.71 11.10
CA ASP A 68 -7.53 13.62 11.86
C ASP A 68 -6.53 12.47 12.08
N THR A 69 -5.74 12.16 11.07
CA THR A 69 -4.72 11.10 11.16
C THR A 69 -3.60 11.50 12.13
N ILE A 70 -3.09 12.71 12.02
CA ILE A 70 -1.99 13.20 12.87
C ILE A 70 -2.44 13.33 14.32
N SER A 71 -3.61 13.94 14.54
CA SER A 71 -4.16 14.09 15.90
C SER A 71 -4.55 12.76 16.52
N GLY A 72 -5.12 11.84 15.74
CA GLY A 72 -5.42 10.49 16.19
C GLY A 72 -4.17 9.67 16.56
N GLY A 73 -3.03 9.98 15.98
CA GLY A 73 -1.72 9.44 16.33
C GLY A 73 -1.00 10.20 17.46
N ASP A 74 -1.70 11.04 18.22
CA ASP A 74 -1.14 11.87 19.30
C ASP A 74 0.06 12.73 18.83
N TRP A 75 0.04 13.20 17.60
CA TRP A 75 1.09 14.02 16.99
C TRP A 75 2.46 13.34 16.88
N MET A 76 2.49 12.01 17.01
CA MET A 76 3.71 11.21 16.91
C MET A 76 3.96 10.67 15.49
N CYS A 77 3.06 10.95 14.56
CA CYS A 77 3.21 10.52 13.18
C CYS A 77 4.34 11.25 12.46
N ASP A 78 4.97 10.58 11.50
CA ASP A 78 5.72 11.23 10.45
C ASP A 78 4.73 11.98 9.54
N GLN A 79 4.70 13.30 9.66
CA GLN A 79 3.69 14.14 9.00
C GLN A 79 3.83 14.13 7.49
N ASP A 80 5.05 14.07 6.96
CA ASP A 80 5.31 13.98 5.52
C ASP A 80 4.77 12.66 4.96
N ALA A 81 4.95 11.56 5.68
CA ALA A 81 4.40 10.26 5.30
C ALA A 81 2.87 10.25 5.33
N VAL A 82 2.25 10.88 6.33
CA VAL A 82 0.79 11.02 6.43
C VAL A 82 0.25 11.85 5.26
N GLU A 83 0.89 12.95 4.93
CA GLU A 83 0.48 13.82 3.82
C GLU A 83 0.54 13.07 2.48
N LEU A 84 1.62 12.34 2.22
CA LEU A 84 1.75 11.51 1.02
C LEU A 84 0.67 10.44 0.97
N PHE A 85 0.49 9.71 2.06
CA PHE A 85 -0.53 8.65 2.18
C PHE A 85 -1.93 9.17 1.87
N VAL A 86 -2.34 10.27 2.52
CA VAL A 86 -3.69 10.84 2.36
C VAL A 86 -3.92 11.34 0.93
N LYS A 87 -2.91 11.93 0.30
CA LYS A 87 -3.00 12.41 -1.09
C LYS A 87 -3.14 11.28 -2.10
N GLU A 88 -2.43 10.17 -1.90
CA GLU A 88 -2.44 9.03 -2.82
C GLU A 88 -3.61 8.06 -2.58
N ALA A 89 -4.13 7.98 -1.36
CA ALA A 89 -5.16 7.02 -0.96
C ALA A 89 -6.41 7.00 -1.85
N PRO A 90 -6.99 8.13 -2.30
CA PRO A 90 -8.16 8.12 -3.18
C PRO A 90 -7.90 7.39 -4.50
N ARG A 91 -6.79 7.67 -5.13
CA ARG A 91 -6.41 7.04 -6.40
C ARG A 91 -6.15 5.54 -6.23
N GLU A 92 -5.38 5.19 -5.22
CA GLU A 92 -5.03 3.79 -4.97
C GLU A 92 -6.25 2.95 -4.57
N LEU A 93 -7.19 3.52 -3.81
CA LEU A 93 -8.42 2.84 -3.43
C LEU A 93 -9.31 2.53 -4.66
N ILE A 94 -9.46 3.50 -5.56
CA ILE A 94 -10.20 3.31 -6.81
C ILE A 94 -9.52 2.27 -7.71
N GLN A 95 -8.20 2.30 -7.78
CA GLN A 95 -7.42 1.34 -8.56
C GLN A 95 -7.57 -0.09 -8.05
N MET A 96 -7.69 -0.29 -6.73
CA MET A 96 -7.91 -1.62 -6.15
C MET A 96 -9.29 -2.20 -6.49
N GLU A 97 -10.27 -1.39 -6.83
CA GLU A 97 -11.60 -1.82 -7.26
C GLU A 97 -11.59 -2.38 -8.69
N HIS A 98 -10.66 -1.95 -9.51
CA HIS A 98 -10.53 -2.30 -10.93
C HIS A 98 -9.38 -3.25 -11.19
#